data_20a7aa1c795e76f45a4ec8cef7be0f24
#
_entry.id   20a7aa1c795e76f45a4ec8cef7be0f24
#
_cell.length_a   1.000
_cell.length_b   1.000
_cell.length_c   1.000
_cell.angle_alpha   90.00
_cell.angle_beta   90.00
_cell.angle_gamma   90.00
#
_symmetry.space_group_name_H-M   'P 1'
#
loop_
_entity.id
_entity.type
_entity.pdbx_description
1 polymer ?
#
loop_
_entity_poly.entity_id
_entity_poly.type
_entity_poly.pdbx_seq_one_letter_code
_entity_poly.pdbx_strand_id
1 'polypeptide(L)'
;MPQNQRKHPRPGLVLDVDRTTPPILFHHGEGFRMEKLPAGRSRVVYPAEPLPGVPNPNASIRHALENPLGDSPPLSALLKSGMKLTIAFDDISLPLPPMRKPDIRQRIIEAVLDTAAAAGVDDVHLIAALALHRRMTEQELRHAVGDRVYDAFAPSGTIYNHDAEDPDGMVVIVKTPHVEEVQNNKRAAESDLIVYVNINLVSMDGGWKSTATGLSGYTALRHHHNPQTMVESK
;
A
#
# COMPACT_ATOMS: atom_id res chain seq x y z
N MET A 1 -11.47 16.09 -35.20
CA MET A 1 -10.53 15.38 -34.28
C MET A 1 -9.32 16.27 -34.12
N PRO A 2 -8.89 16.61 -32.90
CA PRO A 2 -7.71 17.46 -32.74
C PRO A 2 -6.45 16.73 -33.19
N GLN A 3 -5.71 17.33 -34.08
CA GLN A 3 -4.51 16.77 -34.72
C GLN A 3 -3.25 16.78 -33.85
N ASN A 4 -3.36 16.92 -32.51
CA ASN A 4 -2.19 17.09 -31.65
C ASN A 4 -1.96 15.92 -30.67
N GLN A 5 -2.29 14.70 -31.04
CA GLN A 5 -1.83 13.53 -30.30
C GLN A 5 -0.39 13.19 -30.72
N ARG A 6 0.58 13.90 -30.18
CA ARG A 6 1.98 13.48 -30.31
C ARG A 6 2.19 12.22 -29.48
N LYS A 7 2.51 11.12 -30.14
CA LYS A 7 2.99 9.92 -29.43
C LYS A 7 4.26 10.31 -28.67
N HIS A 8 4.15 10.37 -27.35
CA HIS A 8 5.32 10.61 -26.50
C HIS A 8 6.14 9.33 -26.41
N PRO A 9 7.48 9.40 -26.34
CA PRO A 9 8.34 8.20 -26.25
C PRO A 9 8.16 7.42 -24.94
N ARG A 10 7.44 7.97 -23.96
CA ARG A 10 7.05 7.26 -22.73
C ARG A 10 5.66 6.64 -22.89
N PRO A 11 5.36 5.53 -22.18
CA PRO A 11 4.01 5.00 -22.15
C PRO A 11 3.01 6.07 -21.70
N GLY A 12 1.88 6.20 -22.41
CA GLY A 12 0.83 7.14 -22.09
C GLY A 12 0.57 8.15 -23.21
N LEU A 13 -0.44 8.99 -22.97
CA LEU A 13 -0.84 10.08 -23.85
C LEU A 13 -0.43 11.41 -23.25
N VAL A 14 0.24 12.25 -24.02
CA VAL A 14 0.52 13.63 -23.65
C VAL A 14 -0.27 14.57 -24.56
N LEU A 15 -1.11 15.40 -23.96
CA LEU A 15 -1.87 16.44 -24.63
C LEU A 15 -1.23 17.80 -24.35
N ASP A 16 -0.71 18.45 -25.41
CA ASP A 16 -0.27 19.83 -25.33
C ASP A 16 -1.52 20.73 -25.29
N VAL A 17 -1.61 21.59 -24.28
CA VAL A 17 -2.74 22.49 -24.09
C VAL A 17 -2.61 23.67 -25.03
N ASP A 18 -3.64 23.91 -25.85
CA ASP A 18 -3.77 25.06 -26.74
C ASP A 18 -4.99 25.92 -26.39
N ARG A 19 -5.27 26.92 -27.24
CA ARG A 19 -6.41 27.84 -27.01
C ARG A 19 -7.77 27.16 -27.18
N THR A 20 -7.82 26.02 -27.88
CA THR A 20 -9.05 25.25 -28.13
C THR A 20 -9.30 24.19 -27.07
N THR A 21 -8.30 23.88 -26.23
CA THR A 21 -8.42 22.92 -25.17
C THR A 21 -9.51 23.35 -24.19
N PRO A 22 -10.52 22.49 -23.94
CA PRO A 22 -11.59 22.81 -23.00
C PRO A 22 -11.06 22.93 -21.56
N PRO A 23 -11.83 23.59 -20.67
CA PRO A 23 -11.52 23.53 -19.24
C PRO A 23 -11.44 22.08 -18.74
N ILE A 24 -10.54 21.85 -17.80
CA ILE A 24 -10.30 20.54 -17.21
C ILE A 24 -10.86 20.53 -15.80
N LEU A 25 -11.47 19.41 -15.41
CA LEU A 25 -12.00 19.20 -14.08
C LEU A 25 -10.89 18.76 -13.13
N PHE A 26 -10.69 19.52 -12.06
CA PHE A 26 -9.75 19.18 -10.98
C PHE A 26 -10.50 18.87 -9.69
N HIS A 27 -10.00 17.91 -8.95
CA HIS A 27 -10.39 17.73 -7.56
C HIS A 27 -9.83 18.89 -6.72
N HIS A 28 -10.68 19.51 -5.91
CA HIS A 28 -10.31 20.67 -5.09
C HIS A 28 -11.03 20.61 -3.73
N GLY A 29 -10.29 20.31 -2.69
CA GLY A 29 -10.88 20.11 -1.36
C GLY A 29 -11.92 18.99 -1.36
N GLU A 30 -13.14 19.28 -0.93
CA GLU A 30 -14.25 18.33 -0.92
C GLU A 30 -15.10 18.36 -2.20
N GLY A 31 -14.65 19.07 -3.23
CA GLY A 31 -15.41 19.27 -4.47
C GLY A 31 -14.53 19.21 -5.71
N PHE A 32 -15.09 19.77 -6.78
CA PHE A 32 -14.42 19.84 -8.07
C PHE A 32 -14.38 21.27 -8.57
N ARG A 33 -13.34 21.61 -9.32
CA ARG A 33 -13.17 22.91 -9.94
C ARG A 33 -12.83 22.75 -11.42
N MET A 34 -13.50 23.53 -12.27
CA MET A 34 -13.18 23.62 -13.69
C MET A 34 -12.13 24.72 -13.92
N GLU A 35 -10.99 24.35 -14.50
CA GLU A 35 -9.92 25.29 -14.79
C GLU A 35 -9.50 25.25 -16.25
N LYS A 36 -9.27 26.44 -16.81
CA LYS A 36 -8.67 26.60 -18.13
C LYS A 36 -7.15 26.72 -17.97
N LEU A 37 -6.43 25.69 -18.40
CA LEU A 37 -4.98 25.70 -18.32
C LEU A 37 -4.35 26.70 -19.31
N PRO A 38 -3.22 27.33 -18.96
CA PRO A 38 -2.49 28.25 -19.85
C PRO A 38 -2.02 27.55 -21.13
N ALA A 39 -2.50 28.04 -22.28
CA ALA A 39 -2.12 27.51 -23.58
C ALA A 39 -0.62 27.68 -23.87
N GLY A 40 0.01 26.68 -24.46
CA GLY A 40 1.44 26.67 -24.81
C GLY A 40 2.40 26.54 -23.61
N ARG A 41 1.86 26.47 -22.38
CA ARG A 41 2.66 26.33 -21.15
C ARG A 41 2.27 25.10 -20.33
N SER A 42 1.17 24.46 -20.68
CA SER A 42 0.61 23.34 -19.94
C SER A 42 0.57 22.07 -20.78
N ARG A 43 0.70 20.94 -20.12
CA ARG A 43 0.49 19.60 -20.68
C ARG A 43 -0.38 18.79 -19.76
N VAL A 44 -1.23 17.96 -20.31
CA VAL A 44 -1.96 16.94 -19.60
C VAL A 44 -1.35 15.59 -19.94
N VAL A 45 -0.91 14.87 -18.92
CA VAL A 45 -0.28 13.55 -19.09
C VAL A 45 -1.25 12.50 -18.57
N TYR A 46 -1.64 11.59 -19.44
CA TYR A 46 -2.47 10.45 -19.11
C TYR A 46 -1.59 9.20 -18.91
N PRO A 47 -2.01 8.28 -18.05
CA PRO A 47 -1.31 7.00 -17.90
C PRO A 47 -1.37 6.22 -19.24
N ALA A 48 -0.48 5.26 -19.37
CA ALA A 48 -0.55 4.27 -20.45
C ALA A 48 -1.82 3.41 -20.31
N GLU A 49 -2.21 2.77 -21.40
CA GLU A 49 -3.26 1.76 -21.36
C GLU A 49 -2.91 0.68 -20.32
N PRO A 50 -3.90 0.19 -19.57
CA PRO A 50 -3.67 -0.87 -18.61
C PRO A 50 -3.06 -2.10 -19.25
N LEU A 51 -2.10 -2.71 -18.59
CA LEU A 51 -1.59 -4.01 -19.03
C LEU A 51 -2.70 -5.07 -18.98
N PRO A 52 -2.67 -6.07 -19.87
CA PRO A 52 -3.57 -7.21 -19.79
C PRO A 52 -3.47 -7.88 -18.41
N GLY A 53 -4.61 -8.20 -17.82
CA GLY A 53 -4.65 -8.92 -16.56
C GLY A 53 -4.03 -10.31 -16.68
N VAL A 54 -3.43 -10.81 -15.60
CA VAL A 54 -2.92 -12.19 -15.58
C VAL A 54 -4.08 -13.20 -15.66
N PRO A 55 -3.97 -14.27 -16.46
CA PRO A 55 -5.07 -15.21 -16.66
C PRO A 55 -5.52 -15.94 -15.38
N ASN A 56 -4.59 -16.25 -14.49
CA ASN A 56 -4.86 -16.92 -13.23
C ASN A 56 -4.15 -16.22 -12.06
N PRO A 57 -4.77 -15.20 -11.45
CA PRO A 57 -4.16 -14.45 -10.36
C PRO A 57 -3.72 -15.33 -9.17
N ASN A 58 -4.53 -16.32 -8.79
CA ASN A 58 -4.20 -17.19 -7.65
C ASN A 58 -2.96 -18.05 -7.92
N ALA A 59 -2.82 -18.60 -9.13
CA ALA A 59 -1.61 -19.32 -9.50
C ALA A 59 -0.38 -18.42 -9.55
N SER A 60 -0.54 -17.21 -10.07
CA SER A 60 0.55 -16.21 -10.12
C SER A 60 1.00 -15.78 -8.73
N ILE A 61 0.06 -15.57 -7.80
CA ILE A 61 0.37 -15.24 -6.39
C ILE A 61 1.16 -16.38 -5.74
N ARG A 62 0.66 -17.62 -5.81
CA ARG A 62 1.37 -18.77 -5.23
C ARG A 62 2.75 -18.95 -5.85
N HIS A 63 2.87 -18.81 -7.15
CA HIS A 63 4.16 -18.87 -7.83
C HIS A 63 5.13 -17.80 -7.30
N ALA A 64 4.68 -16.55 -7.14
CA ALA A 64 5.52 -15.46 -6.64
C ALA A 64 5.96 -15.67 -5.18
N LEU A 65 5.09 -16.20 -4.32
CA LEU A 65 5.42 -16.53 -2.92
C LEU A 65 6.46 -17.65 -2.80
N GLU A 66 6.45 -18.60 -3.74
CA GLU A 66 7.40 -19.72 -3.76
C GLU A 66 8.65 -19.45 -4.63
N ASN A 67 8.62 -18.40 -5.46
CA ASN A 67 9.73 -18.00 -6.31
C ASN A 67 9.99 -16.48 -6.16
N PRO A 68 10.41 -16.02 -4.98
CA PRO A 68 10.65 -14.61 -4.74
C PRO A 68 11.79 -14.07 -5.60
N LEU A 69 11.79 -12.75 -5.83
CA LEU A 69 12.88 -12.08 -6.51
C LEU A 69 14.11 -11.96 -5.60
N GLY A 70 15.27 -11.95 -6.21
CA GLY A 70 16.55 -11.91 -5.50
C GLY A 70 16.90 -13.25 -4.84
N ASP A 71 17.70 -13.17 -3.78
CA ASP A 71 18.20 -14.35 -3.05
C ASP A 71 17.34 -14.75 -1.85
N SER A 72 16.12 -14.26 -1.78
CA SER A 72 15.19 -14.60 -0.68
C SER A 72 14.70 -16.03 -0.82
N PRO A 73 14.61 -16.80 0.29
CA PRO A 73 14.01 -18.13 0.24
C PRO A 73 12.49 -18.04 -0.01
N PRO A 74 11.87 -19.13 -0.53
CA PRO A 74 10.43 -19.26 -0.64
C PRO A 74 9.70 -19.01 0.69
N LEU A 75 8.48 -18.49 0.62
CA LEU A 75 7.69 -18.24 1.83
C LEU A 75 7.51 -19.52 2.67
N SER A 76 7.26 -20.64 2.01
CA SER A 76 7.14 -21.96 2.68
C SER A 76 8.38 -22.37 3.46
N ALA A 77 9.56 -21.93 3.04
CA ALA A 77 10.83 -22.23 3.72
C ALA A 77 11.10 -21.26 4.91
N LEU A 78 10.48 -20.08 4.91
CA LEU A 78 10.61 -19.10 5.99
C LEU A 78 9.72 -19.43 7.17
N LEU A 79 8.55 -19.99 6.94
CA LEU A 79 7.54 -20.25 7.96
C LEU A 79 7.84 -21.53 8.76
N LYS A 80 7.70 -21.44 10.07
CA LYS A 80 7.93 -22.55 11.02
C LYS A 80 6.89 -22.50 12.13
N SER A 81 6.52 -23.65 12.65
CA SER A 81 5.61 -23.76 13.81
C SER A 81 6.11 -22.94 15.00
N GLY A 82 5.19 -22.28 15.68
CA GLY A 82 5.45 -21.44 16.84
C GLY A 82 5.98 -20.04 16.54
N MET A 83 6.14 -19.68 15.26
CA MET A 83 6.52 -18.32 14.87
C MET A 83 5.36 -17.34 15.08
N LYS A 84 5.74 -16.09 15.39
CA LYS A 84 4.85 -14.93 15.33
C LYS A 84 4.86 -14.33 13.94
N LEU A 85 3.73 -14.41 13.23
CA LEU A 85 3.55 -13.84 11.90
C LEU A 85 2.69 -12.57 11.97
N THR A 86 3.16 -11.49 11.36
CA THR A 86 2.33 -10.32 11.06
C THR A 86 2.12 -10.22 9.56
N ILE A 87 0.86 -10.12 9.13
CA ILE A 87 0.47 -9.79 7.78
C ILE A 87 -0.03 -8.35 7.77
N ALA A 88 0.79 -7.43 7.29
CA ALA A 88 0.38 -6.05 7.10
C ALA A 88 -0.18 -5.88 5.69
N PHE A 89 -1.19 -5.03 5.53
CA PHE A 89 -1.79 -4.77 4.21
C PHE A 89 -2.16 -3.30 4.05
N ASP A 90 -2.12 -2.82 2.80
CA ASP A 90 -2.45 -1.45 2.46
C ASP A 90 -3.91 -1.13 2.76
N ASP A 91 -4.11 0.08 3.24
CA ASP A 91 -5.40 0.68 3.50
C ASP A 91 -6.10 1.19 2.21
N ILE A 92 -7.14 1.97 2.40
CA ILE A 92 -7.94 2.56 1.31
C ILE A 92 -7.52 3.99 0.94
N SER A 93 -6.44 4.51 1.50
CA SER A 93 -6.01 5.90 1.29
C SER A 93 -5.46 6.16 -0.12
N LEU A 94 -5.05 5.11 -0.81
CA LEU A 94 -4.65 5.23 -2.20
C LEU A 94 -5.89 5.46 -3.07
N PRO A 95 -5.86 6.43 -4.02
CA PRO A 95 -6.98 6.73 -4.91
C PRO A 95 -7.13 5.63 -5.98
N LEU A 96 -7.34 4.42 -5.52
CA LEU A 96 -7.60 3.27 -6.37
C LEU A 96 -9.07 3.18 -6.73
N PRO A 97 -9.39 2.76 -7.96
CA PRO A 97 -10.73 2.27 -8.23
C PRO A 97 -11.10 1.18 -7.22
N PRO A 98 -12.33 1.13 -6.72
CA PRO A 98 -12.75 0.04 -5.85
C PRO A 98 -12.43 -1.31 -6.49
N MET A 99 -11.65 -2.13 -5.81
CA MET A 99 -11.32 -3.44 -6.32
C MET A 99 -12.55 -4.34 -6.32
N ARG A 100 -12.69 -5.17 -7.34
CA ARG A 100 -13.74 -6.18 -7.39
C ARG A 100 -13.49 -7.22 -6.31
N LYS A 101 -14.59 -7.78 -5.78
CA LYS A 101 -14.49 -8.96 -4.91
C LYS A 101 -14.19 -10.22 -5.74
N PRO A 102 -13.31 -11.10 -5.25
CA PRO A 102 -12.41 -10.91 -4.12
C PRO A 102 -11.30 -9.90 -4.45
N ASP A 103 -11.00 -9.03 -3.47
CA ASP A 103 -9.92 -8.05 -3.55
C ASP A 103 -8.57 -8.76 -3.75
N ILE A 104 -7.63 -8.12 -4.44
CA ILE A 104 -6.31 -8.72 -4.64
C ILE A 104 -5.58 -8.95 -3.31
N ARG A 105 -5.78 -8.07 -2.33
CA ARG A 105 -5.22 -8.23 -0.98
C ARG A 105 -5.78 -9.49 -0.32
N GLN A 106 -7.09 -9.73 -0.41
CA GLN A 106 -7.72 -10.95 0.08
C GLN A 106 -7.05 -12.20 -0.50
N ARG A 107 -6.84 -12.24 -1.83
CA ARG A 107 -6.23 -13.39 -2.51
C ARG A 107 -4.81 -13.67 -2.02
N ILE A 108 -4.03 -12.61 -1.81
CA ILE A 108 -2.66 -12.73 -1.32
C ILE A 108 -2.67 -13.17 0.15
N ILE A 109 -3.48 -12.52 0.99
CA ILE A 109 -3.59 -12.85 2.41
C ILE A 109 -4.03 -14.31 2.60
N GLU A 110 -5.04 -14.77 1.87
CA GLU A 110 -5.49 -16.17 1.91
C GLU A 110 -4.37 -17.14 1.53
N ALA A 111 -3.60 -16.84 0.48
CA ALA A 111 -2.47 -17.68 0.08
C ALA A 111 -1.35 -17.73 1.14
N VAL A 112 -1.06 -16.61 1.79
CA VAL A 112 -0.11 -16.55 2.90
C VAL A 112 -0.61 -17.33 4.11
N LEU A 113 -1.89 -17.18 4.47
CA LEU A 113 -2.52 -17.90 5.57
C LEU A 113 -2.55 -19.42 5.32
N ASP A 114 -2.85 -19.86 4.09
CA ASP A 114 -2.81 -21.27 3.70
C ASP A 114 -1.39 -21.83 3.90
N THR A 115 -0.35 -21.09 3.51
CA THR A 115 1.05 -21.52 3.66
C THR A 115 1.46 -21.51 5.15
N ALA A 116 1.03 -20.51 5.92
CA ALA A 116 1.31 -20.42 7.35
C ALA A 116 0.65 -21.57 8.13
N ALA A 117 -0.62 -21.87 7.83
CA ALA A 117 -1.33 -22.99 8.43
C ALA A 117 -0.67 -24.34 8.12
N ALA A 118 -0.22 -24.55 6.88
CA ALA A 118 0.51 -25.77 6.49
C ALA A 118 1.85 -25.91 7.24
N ALA A 119 2.49 -24.80 7.63
CA ALA A 119 3.70 -24.77 8.44
C ALA A 119 3.46 -24.85 9.95
N GLY A 120 2.19 -24.88 10.39
CA GLY A 120 1.81 -24.90 11.81
C GLY A 120 2.03 -23.58 12.54
N VAL A 121 1.90 -22.44 11.82
CA VAL A 121 1.92 -21.10 12.40
C VAL A 121 0.50 -20.72 12.82
N ASP A 122 0.30 -20.50 14.10
CA ASP A 122 -1.00 -20.18 14.71
C ASP A 122 -1.05 -18.79 15.36
N ASP A 123 0.09 -18.18 15.69
CA ASP A 123 0.17 -16.81 16.17
C ASP A 123 0.28 -15.82 15.00
N VAL A 124 -0.88 -15.46 14.43
CA VAL A 124 -0.97 -14.58 13.25
C VAL A 124 -1.79 -13.34 13.57
N HIS A 125 -1.26 -12.16 13.25
CA HIS A 125 -1.99 -10.89 13.27
C HIS A 125 -2.09 -10.29 11.87
N LEU A 126 -3.24 -9.70 11.57
CA LEU A 126 -3.49 -8.91 10.35
C LEU A 126 -3.63 -7.43 10.71
N ILE A 127 -2.80 -6.59 10.13
CA ILE A 127 -2.75 -5.17 10.47
C ILE A 127 -2.95 -4.31 9.22
N ALA A 128 -4.02 -3.50 9.21
CA ALA A 128 -4.18 -2.48 8.20
C ALA A 128 -3.14 -1.37 8.45
N ALA A 129 -2.22 -1.20 7.50
CA ALA A 129 -1.07 -0.31 7.62
C ALA A 129 -1.43 1.12 7.24
N LEU A 130 -1.98 1.86 8.19
CA LEU A 130 -2.58 3.18 7.94
C LEU A 130 -1.58 4.33 7.93
N ALA A 131 -0.42 4.21 8.57
CA ALA A 131 0.39 5.38 8.94
C ALA A 131 -0.47 6.38 9.75
N LEU A 132 -0.63 7.61 9.23
CA LEU A 132 -1.47 8.67 9.84
C LEU A 132 -2.84 8.81 9.17
N HIS A 133 -3.24 7.83 8.35
CA HIS A 133 -4.53 7.88 7.67
C HIS A 133 -5.68 7.54 8.62
N ARG A 134 -6.90 7.84 8.20
CA ARG A 134 -8.10 7.47 8.96
C ARG A 134 -8.22 5.95 9.10
N ARG A 135 -8.79 5.52 10.18
CA ARG A 135 -9.09 4.10 10.40
C ARG A 135 -10.07 3.58 9.35
N MET A 136 -9.84 2.37 8.89
CA MET A 136 -10.79 1.63 8.07
C MET A 136 -11.96 1.17 8.94
N THR A 137 -13.15 1.24 8.38
CA THR A 137 -14.35 0.65 8.98
C THR A 137 -14.31 -0.88 8.88
N GLU A 138 -15.15 -1.55 9.65
CA GLU A 138 -15.32 -3.01 9.54
C GLU A 138 -15.65 -3.44 8.10
N GLN A 139 -16.56 -2.72 7.43
CA GLN A 139 -16.93 -3.02 6.05
C GLN A 139 -15.74 -2.93 5.09
N GLU A 140 -14.85 -1.96 5.29
CA GLU A 140 -13.65 -1.78 4.49
C GLU A 140 -12.61 -2.86 4.77
N LEU A 141 -12.43 -3.23 6.05
CA LEU A 141 -11.57 -4.37 6.43
C LEU A 141 -12.08 -5.66 5.80
N ARG A 142 -13.39 -5.94 5.93
CA ARG A 142 -14.03 -7.11 5.28
C ARG A 142 -13.86 -7.11 3.76
N HIS A 143 -13.95 -5.94 3.13
CA HIS A 143 -13.71 -5.84 1.69
C HIS A 143 -12.27 -6.19 1.33
N ALA A 144 -11.29 -5.72 2.12
CA ALA A 144 -9.87 -5.91 1.85
C ALA A 144 -9.40 -7.36 2.07
N VAL A 145 -9.86 -8.00 3.15
CA VAL A 145 -9.38 -9.34 3.55
C VAL A 145 -10.35 -10.46 3.26
N GLY A 146 -11.61 -10.14 2.94
CA GLY A 146 -12.72 -11.10 2.76
C GLY A 146 -13.41 -11.47 4.06
N ASP A 147 -14.71 -11.79 3.97
CA ASP A 147 -15.55 -12.08 5.14
C ASP A 147 -15.01 -13.26 5.95
N ARG A 148 -14.58 -14.34 5.28
CA ARG A 148 -14.03 -15.55 5.93
C ARG A 148 -12.83 -15.23 6.82
N VAL A 149 -11.89 -14.44 6.31
CA VAL A 149 -10.69 -14.06 7.05
C VAL A 149 -11.06 -13.11 8.19
N TYR A 150 -11.88 -12.10 7.91
CA TYR A 150 -12.31 -11.17 8.95
C TYR A 150 -13.01 -11.89 10.11
N ASP A 151 -13.97 -12.75 9.83
CA ASP A 151 -14.73 -13.49 10.85
C ASP A 151 -13.85 -14.45 11.67
N ALA A 152 -12.75 -14.94 11.10
CA ALA A 152 -11.81 -15.80 11.81
C ALA A 152 -10.91 -15.03 12.79
N PHE A 153 -10.52 -13.80 12.46
CA PHE A 153 -9.54 -13.02 13.22
C PHE A 153 -10.15 -11.93 14.11
N ALA A 154 -11.32 -11.39 13.77
CA ALA A 154 -11.96 -10.32 14.53
C ALA A 154 -12.33 -10.69 15.96
N PRO A 155 -12.87 -11.90 16.26
CA PRO A 155 -13.25 -12.28 17.62
C PRO A 155 -12.08 -12.30 18.60
N SER A 156 -10.87 -12.61 18.14
CA SER A 156 -9.64 -12.61 18.94
C SER A 156 -8.95 -11.24 18.99
N GLY A 157 -9.44 -10.25 18.23
CA GLY A 157 -8.80 -8.94 18.12
C GLY A 157 -7.47 -8.96 17.35
N THR A 158 -7.22 -10.02 16.56
CA THR A 158 -5.98 -10.19 15.82
C THR A 158 -6.05 -9.65 14.38
N ILE A 159 -7.15 -9.00 14.01
CA ILE A 159 -7.26 -8.09 12.85
C ILE A 159 -7.65 -6.71 13.34
N TYR A 160 -6.85 -5.69 12.98
CA TYR A 160 -7.07 -4.32 13.44
C TYR A 160 -6.39 -3.28 12.57
N ASN A 161 -6.81 -2.03 12.78
CA ASN A 161 -6.14 -0.85 12.23
C ASN A 161 -4.90 -0.52 13.04
N HIS A 162 -3.78 -0.29 12.37
CA HIS A 162 -2.62 0.34 13.02
C HIS A 162 -3.02 1.70 13.60
N ASP A 163 -2.53 2.00 14.80
CA ASP A 163 -2.69 3.30 15.45
C ASP A 163 -1.30 3.90 15.73
N ALA A 164 -0.95 4.93 14.95
CA ALA A 164 0.34 5.59 15.03
C ALA A 164 0.49 6.49 16.26
N GLU A 165 -0.59 6.75 16.98
CA GLU A 165 -0.63 7.61 18.18
C GLU A 165 -0.79 6.79 19.49
N ASP A 166 -0.97 5.48 19.40
CA ASP A 166 -1.05 4.60 20.57
C ASP A 166 0.35 4.38 21.19
N PRO A 167 0.66 4.96 22.36
CA PRO A 167 1.99 4.85 22.96
C PRO A 167 2.32 3.41 23.41
N ASP A 168 1.32 2.60 23.74
CA ASP A 168 1.49 1.22 24.18
C ASP A 168 1.62 0.25 23.00
N GLY A 169 1.09 0.65 21.86
CA GLY A 169 1.15 -0.08 20.61
C GLY A 169 2.41 0.17 19.76
N MET A 170 3.31 1.04 20.24
CA MET A 170 4.52 1.41 19.52
C MET A 170 5.78 0.99 20.27
N VAL A 171 6.85 0.74 19.52
CA VAL A 171 8.18 0.48 20.07
C VAL A 171 9.24 1.28 19.31
N VAL A 172 10.20 1.83 20.04
CA VAL A 172 11.37 2.49 19.47
C VAL A 172 12.37 1.43 19.04
N ILE A 173 12.66 1.35 17.74
CA ILE A 173 13.61 0.40 17.17
C ILE A 173 15.04 0.96 17.26
N VAL A 174 15.21 2.22 16.85
CA VAL A 174 16.51 2.87 16.82
C VAL A 174 16.37 4.38 16.92
N LYS A 175 17.41 5.05 17.39
CA LYS A 175 17.57 6.50 17.30
C LYS A 175 18.63 6.82 16.27
N THR A 176 18.33 7.75 15.38
CA THR A 176 19.26 8.17 14.33
C THR A 176 19.65 9.64 14.48
N PRO A 177 20.76 10.09 13.86
CA PRO A 177 21.14 11.50 13.91
C PRO A 177 20.12 12.46 13.29
N HIS A 178 19.28 11.98 12.37
CA HIS A 178 18.30 12.81 11.65
C HIS A 178 16.87 12.62 12.15
N VAL A 179 16.59 11.44 12.69
CA VAL A 179 15.29 11.10 13.29
C VAL A 179 15.54 10.72 14.73
N GLU A 180 15.01 11.46 15.67
CA GLU A 180 15.25 11.22 17.09
C GLU A 180 14.85 9.81 17.50
N GLU A 181 13.70 9.33 17.00
CA GLU A 181 13.19 8.00 17.28
C GLU A 181 12.56 7.38 16.03
N VAL A 182 13.01 6.20 15.65
CA VAL A 182 12.35 5.35 14.66
C VAL A 182 11.43 4.42 15.40
N GLN A 183 10.13 4.64 15.26
CA GLN A 183 9.09 3.84 15.91
C GLN A 183 8.42 2.92 14.91
N ASN A 184 7.98 1.76 15.38
CA ASN A 184 7.16 0.84 14.60
C ASN A 184 6.08 0.20 15.48
N ASN A 185 5.05 -0.34 14.87
CA ASN A 185 4.04 -1.12 15.56
C ASN A 185 4.71 -2.24 16.35
N LYS A 186 4.39 -2.32 17.64
CA LYS A 186 5.02 -3.25 18.58
C LYS A 186 4.86 -4.70 18.15
N ARG A 187 3.65 -5.11 17.74
CA ARG A 187 3.40 -6.48 17.27
C ARG A 187 4.25 -6.81 16.04
N ALA A 188 4.35 -5.87 15.09
CA ALA A 188 5.16 -6.05 13.90
C ALA A 188 6.65 -6.17 14.25
N ALA A 189 7.15 -5.31 15.13
CA ALA A 189 8.54 -5.34 15.58
C ALA A 189 8.91 -6.62 16.37
N GLU A 190 7.95 -7.22 17.07
CA GLU A 190 8.11 -8.44 17.84
C GLU A 190 7.84 -9.72 17.02
N SER A 191 7.48 -9.59 15.75
CA SER A 191 7.21 -10.73 14.88
C SER A 191 8.49 -11.36 14.32
N ASP A 192 8.50 -12.67 14.20
CA ASP A 192 9.58 -13.41 13.55
C ASP A 192 9.58 -13.20 12.03
N LEU A 193 8.39 -12.94 11.46
CA LEU A 193 8.21 -12.65 10.05
C LEU A 193 7.09 -11.63 9.85
N ILE A 194 7.35 -10.66 8.96
CA ILE A 194 6.34 -9.72 8.47
C ILE A 194 6.15 -9.95 6.98
N VAL A 195 4.91 -10.21 6.56
CA VAL A 195 4.50 -10.19 5.16
C VAL A 195 3.71 -8.91 4.92
N TYR A 196 4.23 -8.04 4.07
CA TYR A 196 3.56 -6.78 3.75
C TYR A 196 2.88 -6.87 2.38
N VAL A 197 1.55 -6.88 2.39
CA VAL A 197 0.70 -6.92 1.18
C VAL A 197 0.48 -5.50 0.67
N ASN A 198 1.36 -5.08 -0.22
CA ASN A 198 1.42 -3.73 -0.75
C ASN A 198 0.90 -3.67 -2.19
N ILE A 199 0.15 -2.61 -2.50
CA ILE A 199 -0.29 -2.29 -3.86
C ILE A 199 0.55 -1.11 -4.35
N ASN A 200 1.51 -1.41 -5.22
CA ASN A 200 2.38 -0.38 -5.78
C ASN A 200 1.80 0.15 -7.09
N LEU A 201 1.28 1.37 -7.07
CA LEU A 201 0.71 2.03 -8.25
C LEU A 201 1.71 2.92 -8.97
N VAL A 202 2.53 3.62 -8.22
CA VAL A 202 3.54 4.55 -8.70
C VAL A 202 4.78 4.44 -7.83
N SER A 203 5.94 4.54 -8.43
CA SER A 203 7.16 4.74 -7.67
C SER A 203 7.19 6.18 -7.19
N MET A 204 7.38 6.36 -5.89
CA MET A 204 7.64 7.65 -5.25
C MET A 204 9.10 7.70 -4.81
N ASP A 205 9.61 8.90 -4.59
CA ASP A 205 10.92 9.05 -3.96
C ASP A 205 10.93 8.35 -2.59
N GLY A 206 11.86 7.44 -2.37
CA GLY A 206 11.87 6.58 -1.20
C GLY A 206 11.05 5.30 -1.35
N GLY A 207 10.43 5.06 -2.50
CA GLY A 207 9.74 3.82 -2.84
C GLY A 207 8.27 3.80 -2.45
N TRP A 208 7.82 2.62 -2.10
CA TRP A 208 6.43 2.33 -1.74
C TRP A 208 6.21 2.39 -0.23
N LYS A 209 4.96 2.47 0.18
CA LYS A 209 4.58 2.32 1.58
C LYS A 209 5.09 0.96 2.09
N SER A 210 5.81 1.01 3.20
CA SER A 210 6.45 -0.16 3.80
C SER A 210 6.17 -0.21 5.30
N THR A 211 6.75 -1.16 6.00
CA THR A 211 6.71 -1.20 7.47
C THR A 211 7.22 0.09 8.10
N ALA A 212 8.24 0.72 7.47
CA ALA A 212 8.81 1.98 7.93
C ALA A 212 7.89 3.21 7.75
N THR A 213 6.80 3.07 7.02
CA THR A 213 5.79 4.12 6.85
C THR A 213 4.43 3.66 7.38
N GLY A 214 3.90 2.56 6.85
CA GLY A 214 2.54 2.11 7.12
C GLY A 214 2.30 1.65 8.55
N LEU A 215 3.34 1.20 9.25
CA LEU A 215 3.29 0.72 10.64
C LEU A 215 4.11 1.60 11.59
N SER A 216 4.55 2.77 11.14
CA SER A 216 5.37 3.69 11.93
C SER A 216 4.52 4.57 12.86
N GLY A 217 5.09 5.01 13.96
CA GLY A 217 4.46 5.94 14.90
C GLY A 217 4.51 7.38 14.43
N TYR A 218 3.62 8.23 14.96
CA TYR A 218 3.57 9.66 14.67
C TYR A 218 4.93 10.34 14.92
N THR A 219 5.59 10.01 16.03
CA THR A 219 6.87 10.61 16.40
C THR A 219 7.95 10.39 15.32
N ALA A 220 7.95 9.24 14.66
CA ALA A 220 8.87 8.97 13.55
C ALA A 220 8.38 9.64 12.24
N LEU A 221 7.08 9.50 11.93
CA LEU A 221 6.51 9.98 10.67
C LEU A 221 6.65 11.50 10.48
N ARG A 222 6.52 12.29 11.54
CA ARG A 222 6.65 13.75 11.49
C ARG A 222 8.02 14.23 10.95
N HIS A 223 9.06 13.41 11.06
CA HIS A 223 10.40 13.75 10.59
C HIS A 223 10.58 13.59 9.08
N HIS A 224 9.81 12.71 8.45
CA HIS A 224 9.89 12.52 6.99
C HIS A 224 8.62 12.90 6.23
N HIS A 225 7.50 13.15 6.91
CA HIS A 225 6.26 13.67 6.32
C HIS A 225 6.10 15.18 6.62
N ASN A 226 7.09 15.97 6.19
CA ASN A 226 7.09 17.41 6.36
C ASN A 226 7.59 18.11 5.09
N PRO A 227 7.28 19.44 4.89
CA PRO A 227 7.62 20.14 3.66
C PRO A 227 9.13 20.17 3.36
N GLN A 228 9.96 20.28 4.39
CA GLN A 228 11.42 20.35 4.20
C GLN A 228 11.95 19.04 3.63
N THR A 229 11.60 17.92 4.25
CA THR A 229 12.02 16.61 3.78
C THR A 229 11.50 16.32 2.37
N MET A 230 10.27 16.71 2.05
CA MET A 230 9.70 16.54 0.71
C MET A 230 10.46 17.34 -0.37
N VAL A 231 10.99 18.52 -0.01
CA VAL A 231 11.80 19.34 -0.93
C VAL A 231 13.22 18.77 -1.08
N GLU A 232 13.77 18.23 -0.01
CA GLU A 232 15.13 17.68 0.03
C GLU A 232 15.23 16.25 -0.52
N SER A 233 14.12 15.51 -0.56
CA SER A 233 14.03 14.20 -1.22
C SER A 233 14.23 14.32 -2.73
N LYS A 234 15.26 13.70 -3.25
CA LYS A 234 15.59 13.71 -4.69
C LYS A 234 15.66 12.31 -5.26
#